data_ed469cb3cf95d8bd90edffed66c7ebb1
#
_entry.id   ed469cb3cf95d8bd90edffed66c7ebb1
#
_cell.length_a   1.000
_cell.length_b   1.000
_cell.length_c   1.000
_cell.angle_alpha   90.00
_cell.angle_beta   90.00
_cell.angle_gamma   90.00
#
_symmetry.space_group_name_H-M   'P 1'
#
loop_
_entity.id
_entity.type
_entity.pdbx_description
1 polymer ?
#
loop_
_entity_poly.entity_id
_entity_poly.type
_entity_poly.pdbx_seq_one_letter_code
_entity_poly.pdbx_strand_id
1 'polypeptide(L)'
;MRFADNRNKIGKYIPAVVFLIFIYGMALWFLFSPKTDYSSSEKRYLQKFPDANVEKVLSGDFGSEFETFFADQFPQRNTWVGINAYTTLAEGNNGASGVYNCKNGYLINKPVSTENNLDKNIGVVADFAKSIDTPTTVMLVPSTGYIADDVLPTFHDKYNDDEDISRISSTLSKDKIGFVDLRERFKSEYKNGSQLYYKTDHHWTTKGAYTGYQELCKALGVTPIDDSTLKKDSYPDFYGTTYSSSGFWLTPPDNIEIWSNPNNSSKNISVKITEGANVKTSGSMYFTGHLKEDDKYPVFIDGNHALTEITNTNAKNGTILLIKDSFSHSLAPFLAENYSKVVLVDLRYYKESVSDLVTTYNPEQVVVLYGIDNLATDTDIVWLK
;
A
#
# COMPACT_ATOMS: atom_id res chain seq x y z
N MET A 1 53.49 11.25 45.27
CA MET A 1 52.37 10.29 45.44
C MET A 1 50.97 10.91 45.43
N ARG A 2 50.73 12.16 45.73
CA ARG A 2 49.37 12.81 45.70
C ARG A 2 48.84 13.14 44.31
N PHE A 3 49.67 13.26 43.28
CA PHE A 3 49.21 13.59 41.91
C PHE A 3 48.62 12.38 41.13
N ALA A 4 49.02 11.15 41.44
CA ALA A 4 48.52 9.94 40.82
C ALA A 4 47.11 9.55 41.32
N ASP A 5 46.79 9.84 42.59
CA ASP A 5 45.52 9.49 43.22
C ASP A 5 44.37 10.42 42.71
N ASN A 6 44.65 11.67 42.39
CA ASN A 6 43.67 12.60 41.82
C ASN A 6 43.33 12.30 40.34
N ARG A 7 44.26 11.79 39.54
CA ARG A 7 44.00 11.37 38.17
C ARG A 7 43.00 10.20 38.10
N ASN A 8 43.12 9.23 39.01
CA ASN A 8 42.19 8.10 39.10
C ASN A 8 40.80 8.51 39.57
N LYS A 9 40.66 9.56 40.40
CA LYS A 9 39.34 10.05 40.83
C LYS A 9 38.63 10.83 39.70
N ILE A 10 39.34 11.67 38.97
CA ILE A 10 38.80 12.43 37.83
C ILE A 10 38.38 11.49 36.71
N GLY A 11 39.17 10.43 36.39
CA GLY A 11 38.86 9.45 35.38
C GLY A 11 37.53 8.72 35.59
N LYS A 12 37.08 8.56 36.83
CA LYS A 12 35.80 7.92 37.15
C LYS A 12 34.57 8.74 36.75
N TYR A 13 34.69 10.05 36.68
CA TYR A 13 33.58 10.95 36.34
C TYR A 13 33.50 11.27 34.84
N ILE A 14 34.55 10.97 34.06
CA ILE A 14 34.58 11.26 32.62
C ILE A 14 33.38 10.65 31.89
N PRO A 15 33.03 9.36 32.08
CA PRO A 15 31.85 8.79 31.39
C PRO A 15 30.54 9.50 31.76
N ALA A 16 30.37 9.84 33.05
CA ALA A 16 29.17 10.54 33.50
C ALA A 16 29.09 11.97 32.92
N VAL A 17 30.20 12.68 32.87
CA VAL A 17 30.25 14.03 32.26
C VAL A 17 29.99 13.97 30.77
N VAL A 18 30.60 13.03 30.05
CA VAL A 18 30.34 12.82 28.62
C VAL A 18 28.88 12.50 28.39
N PHE A 19 28.30 11.62 29.18
CA PHE A 19 26.88 11.26 29.09
C PHE A 19 25.98 12.50 29.33
N LEU A 20 26.23 13.29 30.34
CA LEU A 20 25.46 14.50 30.62
C LEU A 20 25.59 15.53 29.50
N ILE A 21 26.80 15.74 28.97
CA ILE A 21 27.02 16.63 27.82
C ILE A 21 26.24 16.15 26.63
N PHE A 22 26.21 14.83 26.34
CA PHE A 22 25.44 14.24 25.26
C PHE A 22 23.94 14.49 25.47
N ILE A 23 23.39 14.15 26.64
CA ILE A 23 21.95 14.31 26.92
C ILE A 23 21.52 15.78 26.83
N TYR A 24 22.23 16.69 27.48
CA TYR A 24 21.89 18.12 27.41
C TYR A 24 22.13 18.71 26.03
N GLY A 25 23.17 18.27 25.33
CA GLY A 25 23.43 18.67 23.95
C GLY A 25 22.29 18.25 23.02
N MET A 26 21.82 17.00 23.13
CA MET A 26 20.68 16.49 22.36
C MET A 26 19.37 17.22 22.72
N ALA A 27 19.15 17.51 24.00
CA ALA A 27 17.98 18.28 24.44
C ALA A 27 17.97 19.70 23.88
N LEU A 28 19.10 20.39 23.93
CA LEU A 28 19.25 21.73 23.33
C LEU A 28 19.05 21.66 21.80
N TRP A 29 19.63 20.66 21.13
CA TRP A 29 19.45 20.46 19.69
C TRP A 29 17.99 20.24 19.36
N PHE A 30 17.29 19.37 20.09
CA PHE A 30 15.84 19.16 19.92
C PHE A 30 15.04 20.47 20.09
N LEU A 31 15.35 21.27 21.11
CA LEU A 31 14.61 22.51 21.38
C LEU A 31 14.79 23.56 20.27
N PHE A 32 15.99 23.65 19.69
CA PHE A 32 16.31 24.67 18.67
C PHE A 32 16.17 24.16 17.23
N SER A 33 15.94 22.87 17.01
CA SER A 33 15.70 22.33 15.67
C SER A 33 14.33 22.76 15.14
N PRO A 34 14.24 23.15 13.86
CA PRO A 34 12.95 23.41 13.22
C PRO A 34 12.07 22.16 13.26
N LYS A 35 10.79 22.35 13.50
CA LYS A 35 9.79 21.28 13.47
C LYS A 35 9.17 21.21 12.09
N THR A 36 8.84 19.99 11.63
CA THR A 36 8.24 19.76 10.33
C THR A 36 6.89 19.06 10.48
N ASP A 37 5.94 19.41 9.63
CA ASP A 37 4.59 18.82 9.67
C ASP A 37 4.53 17.48 8.91
N TYR A 38 5.45 17.27 7.95
CA TYR A 38 5.42 16.11 7.06
C TYR A 38 6.82 15.50 6.87
N SER A 39 6.90 14.19 6.86
CA SER A 39 8.11 13.42 6.53
C SER A 39 8.02 12.87 5.12
N SER A 40 8.81 13.43 4.20
CA SER A 40 8.92 12.93 2.82
C SER A 40 9.41 11.48 2.75
N SER A 41 10.34 11.10 3.62
CA SER A 41 10.90 9.74 3.64
C SER A 41 9.89 8.70 4.12
N GLU A 42 9.05 9.06 5.12
CA GLU A 42 8.04 8.17 5.69
C GLU A 42 6.66 8.36 5.05
N LYS A 43 6.49 9.40 4.20
CA LYS A 43 5.25 9.74 3.50
C LYS A 43 4.05 9.88 4.45
N ARG A 44 4.29 10.53 5.60
CA ARG A 44 3.26 10.75 6.63
C ARG A 44 3.38 12.08 7.31
N TYR A 45 2.27 12.54 7.87
CA TYR A 45 2.28 13.68 8.78
C TYR A 45 2.91 13.28 10.11
N LEU A 46 3.74 14.18 10.63
CA LEU A 46 4.40 14.03 11.92
C LEU A 46 3.53 14.61 13.03
N GLN A 47 3.63 14.02 14.21
CA GLN A 47 2.89 14.48 15.38
C GLN A 47 3.29 15.92 15.72
N LYS A 48 2.29 16.78 15.89
CA LYS A 48 2.45 18.13 16.41
C LYS A 48 2.52 18.10 17.94
N PHE A 49 3.02 19.19 18.53
CA PHE A 49 3.00 19.31 19.99
C PHE A 49 1.55 19.17 20.49
N PRO A 50 1.30 18.25 21.45
CA PRO A 50 -0.04 17.96 21.88
C PRO A 50 -0.68 19.11 22.66
N ASP A 51 -1.99 19.26 22.51
CA ASP A 51 -2.78 20.20 23.32
C ASP A 51 -2.86 19.70 24.76
N ALA A 52 -2.36 20.50 25.68
CA ALA A 52 -2.41 20.21 27.12
C ALA A 52 -3.77 20.62 27.69
N ASN A 53 -4.64 19.64 27.92
CA ASN A 53 -5.85 19.82 28.71
C ASN A 53 -5.93 18.79 29.85
N VAL A 54 -6.74 19.06 30.85
CA VAL A 54 -6.81 18.23 32.06
C VAL A 54 -7.28 16.81 31.73
N GLU A 55 -8.20 16.64 30.79
CA GLU A 55 -8.73 15.35 30.39
C GLU A 55 -7.64 14.48 29.75
N LYS A 56 -6.89 15.00 28.77
CA LYS A 56 -5.78 14.30 28.12
C LYS A 56 -4.63 13.96 29.09
N VAL A 57 -4.39 14.82 30.08
CA VAL A 57 -3.37 14.55 31.09
C VAL A 57 -3.81 13.41 32.01
N LEU A 58 -5.08 13.38 32.44
CA LEU A 58 -5.60 12.34 33.31
C LEU A 58 -5.82 11.00 32.61
N SER A 59 -6.18 11.01 31.31
CA SER A 59 -6.32 9.79 30.50
C SER A 59 -4.96 9.17 30.11
N GLY A 60 -3.86 9.95 30.16
CA GLY A 60 -2.56 9.55 29.68
C GLY A 60 -2.31 9.87 28.20
N ASP A 61 -3.30 10.34 27.46
CA ASP A 61 -3.21 10.66 26.03
C ASP A 61 -2.17 11.73 25.76
N PHE A 62 -2.08 12.75 26.61
CA PHE A 62 -1.05 13.78 26.48
C PHE A 62 0.34 13.18 26.52
N GLY A 63 0.61 12.23 27.45
CA GLY A 63 1.89 11.55 27.53
C GLY A 63 2.23 10.78 26.26
N SER A 64 1.31 10.01 25.75
CA SER A 64 1.46 9.22 24.52
C SER A 64 1.67 10.11 23.29
N GLU A 65 0.87 11.17 23.13
CA GLU A 65 1.02 12.13 22.04
C GLU A 65 2.37 12.89 22.14
N PHE A 66 2.82 13.20 23.37
CA PHE A 66 4.11 13.87 23.60
C PHE A 66 5.29 12.95 23.26
N GLU A 67 5.24 11.67 23.65
CA GLU A 67 6.26 10.68 23.25
C GLU A 67 6.35 10.57 21.72
N THR A 68 5.21 10.49 21.06
CA THR A 68 5.13 10.46 19.58
C THR A 68 5.71 11.73 18.97
N PHE A 69 5.33 12.91 19.50
CA PHE A 69 5.89 14.19 19.08
C PHE A 69 7.41 14.22 19.26
N PHE A 70 7.91 13.78 20.41
CA PHE A 70 9.34 13.77 20.69
C PHE A 70 10.08 12.86 19.71
N ALA A 71 9.55 11.67 19.44
CA ALA A 71 10.13 10.71 18.48
C ALA A 71 10.09 11.26 17.05
N ASP A 72 8.97 11.84 16.62
CA ASP A 72 8.77 12.36 15.27
C ASP A 72 9.60 13.61 14.97
N GLN A 73 9.75 14.48 15.95
CA GLN A 73 10.46 15.75 15.79
C GLN A 73 11.94 15.69 16.25
N PHE A 74 12.43 14.46 16.50
CA PHE A 74 13.82 14.28 16.95
C PHE A 74 14.81 14.69 15.85
N PRO A 75 15.86 15.49 16.17
CA PRO A 75 16.81 15.95 15.17
C PRO A 75 17.45 14.79 14.41
N GLN A 76 17.52 14.91 13.08
CA GLN A 76 18.07 13.86 12.21
C GLN A 76 17.36 12.49 12.36
N ARG A 77 16.05 12.49 12.65
CA ARG A 77 15.27 11.28 12.87
C ARG A 77 15.51 10.20 11.81
N ASN A 78 15.48 10.56 10.51
CA ASN A 78 15.72 9.59 9.43
C ASN A 78 17.09 8.92 9.53
N THR A 79 18.12 9.66 9.96
CA THR A 79 19.46 9.08 10.18
C THR A 79 19.41 8.04 11.30
N TRP A 80 18.72 8.34 12.41
CA TRP A 80 18.59 7.39 13.53
C TRP A 80 17.78 6.17 13.17
N VAL A 81 16.69 6.34 12.43
CA VAL A 81 15.87 5.23 11.92
C VAL A 81 16.71 4.34 11.01
N GLY A 82 17.47 4.93 10.08
CA GLY A 82 18.38 4.18 9.22
C GLY A 82 19.49 3.46 10.01
N ILE A 83 20.16 4.14 10.95
CA ILE A 83 21.17 3.51 11.83
C ILE A 83 20.56 2.32 12.56
N ASN A 84 19.37 2.46 13.15
CA ASN A 84 18.67 1.38 13.83
C ASN A 84 18.41 0.20 12.87
N ALA A 85 17.88 0.46 11.67
CA ALA A 85 17.59 -0.60 10.70
C ALA A 85 18.86 -1.39 10.31
N TYR A 86 19.97 -0.68 10.00
CA TYR A 86 21.23 -1.34 9.62
C TYR A 86 21.96 -1.98 10.81
N THR A 87 21.82 -1.44 12.03
CA THR A 87 22.33 -2.08 13.24
C THR A 87 21.59 -3.39 13.50
N THR A 88 20.27 -3.40 13.35
CA THR A 88 19.43 -4.59 13.48
C THR A 88 19.87 -5.69 12.49
N LEU A 89 20.21 -5.32 11.25
CA LEU A 89 20.81 -6.29 10.30
C LEU A 89 22.19 -6.78 10.75
N ALA A 90 23.03 -5.90 11.27
CA ALA A 90 24.37 -6.26 11.76
C ALA A 90 24.34 -7.20 12.97
N GLU A 91 23.27 -7.16 13.76
CA GLU A 91 22.97 -8.09 14.85
C GLU A 91 22.48 -9.47 14.38
N GLY A 92 22.32 -9.68 13.06
CA GLY A 92 21.91 -10.94 12.46
C GLY A 92 20.40 -11.08 12.22
N ASN A 93 19.65 -9.99 12.37
CA ASN A 93 18.22 -10.00 12.00
C ASN A 93 18.07 -9.88 10.47
N ASN A 94 16.93 -10.33 9.94
CA ASN A 94 16.64 -10.36 8.50
C ASN A 94 16.00 -9.06 7.97
N GLY A 95 15.63 -8.15 8.87
CA GLY A 95 14.94 -6.93 8.53
C GLY A 95 14.66 -6.05 9.74
N ALA A 96 13.99 -4.95 9.53
CA ALA A 96 13.58 -3.99 10.55
C ALA A 96 12.16 -3.49 10.28
N SER A 97 11.47 -2.99 11.31
CA SER A 97 10.13 -2.37 11.20
C SER A 97 9.11 -3.20 10.41
N GLY A 98 9.12 -4.54 10.56
CA GLY A 98 8.20 -5.42 9.85
C GLY A 98 8.55 -5.66 8.37
N VAL A 99 9.73 -5.25 7.90
CA VAL A 99 10.18 -5.38 6.52
C VAL A 99 11.46 -6.21 6.46
N TYR A 100 11.50 -7.20 5.57
CA TYR A 100 12.72 -7.92 5.22
C TYR A 100 13.60 -7.10 4.29
N ASN A 101 14.92 -7.09 4.54
CA ASN A 101 15.91 -6.63 3.57
C ASN A 101 16.33 -7.83 2.71
N CYS A 102 15.84 -7.87 1.49
CA CYS A 102 15.95 -9.02 0.61
C CYS A 102 17.05 -8.84 -0.43
N LYS A 103 17.36 -9.92 -1.18
CA LYS A 103 18.29 -9.87 -2.30
C LYS A 103 17.76 -8.96 -3.42
N ASN A 104 18.64 -8.54 -4.31
CA ASN A 104 18.33 -7.76 -5.51
C ASN A 104 17.62 -6.41 -5.24
N GLY A 105 17.76 -5.88 -4.02
CA GLY A 105 17.18 -4.60 -3.61
C GLY A 105 15.68 -4.65 -3.29
N TYR A 106 15.11 -5.85 -3.10
CA TYR A 106 13.73 -5.96 -2.64
C TYR A 106 13.61 -5.66 -1.14
N LEU A 107 12.59 -4.90 -0.79
CA LEU A 107 12.07 -4.71 0.56
C LEU A 107 10.69 -5.36 0.60
N ILE A 108 10.53 -6.38 1.41
CA ILE A 108 9.29 -7.17 1.42
C ILE A 108 8.70 -7.16 2.82
N ASN A 109 7.42 -6.82 2.95
CA ASN A 109 6.71 -6.89 4.22
C ASN A 109 6.73 -8.32 4.75
N LYS A 110 6.97 -8.47 6.05
CA LYS A 110 6.79 -9.76 6.73
C LYS A 110 5.34 -10.21 6.58
N PRO A 111 5.08 -11.53 6.52
CA PRO A 111 3.72 -12.02 6.40
C PRO A 111 2.88 -11.55 7.58
N VAL A 112 1.63 -11.16 7.30
CA VAL A 112 0.66 -10.80 8.33
C VAL A 112 -0.03 -12.06 8.85
N SER A 113 -0.55 -12.02 10.09
CA SER A 113 -1.39 -13.10 10.58
C SER A 113 -2.74 -13.06 9.86
N THR A 114 -3.07 -14.15 9.17
CA THR A 114 -4.34 -14.29 8.44
C THR A 114 -5.40 -15.03 9.27
N GLU A 115 -5.02 -15.56 10.43
CA GLU A 115 -5.90 -16.34 11.29
C GLU A 115 -7.14 -15.52 11.74
N ASN A 116 -8.30 -16.11 11.55
CA ASN A 116 -9.64 -15.63 11.95
C ASN A 116 -10.16 -14.38 11.21
N ASN A 117 -9.33 -13.42 10.78
CA ASN A 117 -9.79 -12.19 10.15
C ASN A 117 -10.04 -12.39 8.64
N LEU A 118 -9.17 -13.09 7.95
CA LEU A 118 -9.32 -13.31 6.51
C LEU A 118 -10.61 -14.09 6.20
N ASP A 119 -10.90 -15.17 6.95
CA ASP A 119 -12.13 -15.95 6.77
C ASP A 119 -13.38 -15.16 7.13
N LYS A 120 -13.32 -14.35 8.19
CA LYS A 120 -14.39 -13.42 8.56
C LYS A 120 -14.67 -12.42 7.44
N ASN A 121 -13.62 -11.80 6.89
CA ASN A 121 -13.75 -10.81 5.84
C ASN A 121 -14.26 -11.42 4.54
N ILE A 122 -13.79 -12.60 4.17
CA ILE A 122 -14.34 -13.38 3.04
C ILE A 122 -15.81 -13.75 3.28
N GLY A 123 -16.19 -14.07 4.51
CA GLY A 123 -17.59 -14.30 4.86
C GLY A 123 -18.47 -13.09 4.57
N VAL A 124 -18.03 -11.89 4.95
CA VAL A 124 -18.73 -10.62 4.63
C VAL A 124 -18.88 -10.43 3.11
N VAL A 125 -17.81 -10.67 2.36
CA VAL A 125 -17.82 -10.58 0.89
C VAL A 125 -18.81 -11.59 0.29
N ALA A 126 -18.81 -12.83 0.78
CA ALA A 126 -19.73 -13.87 0.29
C ALA A 126 -21.19 -13.55 0.62
N ASP A 127 -21.47 -13.01 1.79
CA ASP A 127 -22.83 -12.62 2.19
C ASP A 127 -23.31 -11.43 1.35
N PHE A 128 -22.48 -10.43 1.10
CA PHE A 128 -22.78 -9.34 0.18
C PHE A 128 -23.07 -9.86 -1.23
N ALA A 129 -22.18 -10.72 -1.77
CA ALA A 129 -22.36 -11.27 -3.12
C ALA A 129 -23.67 -12.06 -3.27
N LYS A 130 -24.15 -12.72 -2.20
CA LYS A 130 -25.44 -13.42 -2.17
C LYS A 130 -26.63 -12.47 -2.04
N SER A 131 -26.43 -11.28 -1.53
CA SER A 131 -27.50 -10.28 -1.31
C SER A 131 -27.87 -9.48 -2.56
N ILE A 132 -27.04 -9.56 -3.62
CA ILE A 132 -27.21 -8.86 -4.88
C ILE A 132 -27.43 -9.85 -6.04
N ASP A 133 -28.18 -9.45 -7.07
CA ASP A 133 -28.39 -10.29 -8.26
C ASP A 133 -27.25 -10.23 -9.28
N THR A 134 -26.35 -9.24 -9.12
CA THR A 134 -25.24 -9.03 -10.06
C THR A 134 -24.14 -10.07 -9.85
N PRO A 135 -23.64 -10.72 -10.90
CA PRO A 135 -22.52 -11.64 -10.81
C PRO A 135 -21.33 -11.01 -10.12
N THR A 136 -20.79 -11.71 -9.11
CA THR A 136 -19.66 -11.22 -8.30
C THR A 136 -18.44 -12.11 -8.49
N THR A 137 -17.28 -11.49 -8.68
CA THR A 137 -15.98 -12.15 -8.81
C THR A 137 -15.01 -11.57 -7.76
N VAL A 138 -14.32 -12.44 -7.04
CA VAL A 138 -13.27 -12.05 -6.10
C VAL A 138 -11.92 -12.29 -6.75
N MET A 139 -11.03 -11.33 -6.62
CA MET A 139 -9.64 -11.41 -7.07
C MET A 139 -8.73 -11.03 -5.92
N LEU A 140 -7.88 -11.94 -5.49
CA LEU A 140 -6.88 -11.68 -4.46
C LEU A 140 -5.48 -11.63 -5.10
N VAL A 141 -4.78 -10.53 -4.81
CA VAL A 141 -3.38 -10.38 -5.25
C VAL A 141 -2.49 -11.07 -4.22
N PRO A 142 -1.68 -12.05 -4.62
CA PRO A 142 -0.78 -12.76 -3.70
C PRO A 142 0.27 -11.83 -3.09
N SER A 143 0.78 -12.20 -1.92
CA SER A 143 1.86 -11.47 -1.24
C SER A 143 3.13 -11.45 -2.08
N THR A 144 3.86 -10.34 -2.04
CA THR A 144 5.15 -10.22 -2.77
C THR A 144 6.12 -11.33 -2.35
N GLY A 145 6.20 -11.63 -1.04
CA GLY A 145 7.11 -12.67 -0.54
C GLY A 145 6.73 -14.09 -0.94
N TYR A 146 5.46 -14.36 -1.25
CA TYR A 146 5.01 -15.63 -1.79
C TYR A 146 5.40 -15.83 -3.27
N ILE A 147 5.39 -14.76 -4.05
CA ILE A 147 5.74 -14.82 -5.49
C ILE A 147 7.25 -14.72 -5.72
N ALA A 148 7.94 -13.84 -4.98
CA ALA A 148 9.37 -13.60 -5.08
C ALA A 148 10.15 -14.26 -3.92
N ASP A 149 9.87 -15.53 -3.66
CA ASP A 149 10.41 -16.30 -2.54
C ASP A 149 11.93 -16.49 -2.60
N ASP A 150 12.51 -16.52 -3.80
CA ASP A 150 13.95 -16.69 -4.04
C ASP A 150 14.81 -15.49 -3.61
N VAL A 151 14.20 -14.30 -3.45
CA VAL A 151 14.91 -13.11 -2.96
C VAL A 151 14.85 -12.97 -1.43
N LEU A 152 13.99 -13.71 -0.76
CA LEU A 152 13.85 -13.66 0.70
C LEU A 152 15.13 -14.06 1.45
N PRO A 153 15.35 -13.56 2.66
CA PRO A 153 16.47 -14.01 3.50
C PRO A 153 16.29 -15.49 3.93
N THR A 154 17.39 -16.15 4.27
CA THR A 154 17.40 -17.60 4.55
C THR A 154 16.43 -18.03 5.68
N PHE A 155 16.26 -17.20 6.70
CA PHE A 155 15.37 -17.47 7.83
C PHE A 155 14.24 -16.42 7.80
N HIS A 156 13.21 -16.68 7.03
CA HIS A 156 12.01 -15.83 6.94
C HIS A 156 10.79 -16.58 7.46
N ASP A 157 9.76 -15.85 7.84
CA ASP A 157 8.47 -16.41 8.20
C ASP A 157 7.76 -16.94 6.94
N LYS A 158 6.92 -17.98 7.11
CA LYS A 158 6.20 -18.59 5.99
C LYS A 158 5.05 -17.69 5.52
N TYR A 159 4.93 -17.51 4.22
CA TYR A 159 3.74 -16.95 3.57
C TYR A 159 2.73 -18.07 3.32
N ASN A 160 1.50 -17.92 3.79
CA ASN A 160 0.45 -18.95 3.76
C ASN A 160 -0.49 -18.82 2.55
N ASP A 161 -0.09 -18.06 1.52
CA ASP A 161 -0.94 -17.77 0.35
C ASP A 161 -1.49 -19.03 -0.32
N ASP A 162 -0.73 -20.13 -0.37
CA ASP A 162 -1.21 -21.38 -0.99
C ASP A 162 -2.40 -21.98 -0.23
N GLU A 163 -2.29 -22.05 1.08
CA GLU A 163 -3.34 -22.60 1.95
C GLU A 163 -4.55 -21.67 1.99
N ASP A 164 -4.30 -20.38 2.17
CA ASP A 164 -5.34 -19.37 2.32
C ASP A 164 -6.14 -19.18 1.03
N ILE A 165 -5.48 -18.99 -0.11
CA ILE A 165 -6.15 -18.80 -1.40
C ILE A 165 -6.92 -20.08 -1.80
N SER A 166 -6.37 -21.27 -1.56
CA SER A 166 -7.06 -22.52 -1.86
C SER A 166 -8.32 -22.70 -1.00
N ARG A 167 -8.26 -22.34 0.28
CA ARG A 167 -9.39 -22.38 1.20
C ARG A 167 -10.48 -21.38 0.79
N ILE A 168 -10.08 -20.13 0.48
CA ILE A 168 -10.97 -19.07 0.02
C ILE A 168 -11.65 -19.47 -1.28
N SER A 169 -10.90 -19.90 -2.28
CA SER A 169 -11.44 -20.35 -3.58
C SER A 169 -12.48 -21.46 -3.40
N SER A 170 -12.18 -22.43 -2.52
CA SER A 170 -13.13 -23.51 -2.21
C SER A 170 -14.39 -23.01 -1.52
N THR A 171 -14.30 -22.00 -0.68
CA THR A 171 -15.45 -21.39 0.03
C THR A 171 -16.34 -20.62 -0.97
N LEU A 172 -15.75 -19.73 -1.77
CA LEU A 172 -16.47 -18.93 -2.74
C LEU A 172 -17.14 -19.78 -3.83
N SER A 173 -16.49 -20.87 -4.27
CA SER A 173 -17.03 -21.79 -5.25
C SER A 173 -18.32 -22.46 -4.79
N LYS A 174 -18.49 -22.77 -3.50
CA LYS A 174 -19.73 -23.32 -2.93
C LYS A 174 -20.90 -22.37 -3.10
N ASP A 175 -20.63 -21.08 -3.00
CA ASP A 175 -21.61 -20.00 -3.13
C ASP A 175 -21.77 -19.50 -4.60
N LYS A 176 -21.10 -20.16 -5.56
CA LYS A 176 -21.07 -19.78 -6.98
C LYS A 176 -20.56 -18.38 -7.26
N ILE A 177 -19.69 -17.88 -6.39
CA ILE A 177 -18.98 -16.61 -6.56
C ILE A 177 -17.72 -16.89 -7.39
N GLY A 178 -17.49 -16.07 -8.42
CA GLY A 178 -16.30 -16.18 -9.27
C GLY A 178 -15.02 -15.91 -8.45
N PHE A 179 -13.94 -16.62 -8.81
CA PHE A 179 -12.64 -16.40 -8.18
C PHE A 179 -11.52 -16.37 -9.22
N VAL A 180 -10.64 -15.36 -9.14
CA VAL A 180 -9.46 -15.24 -9.98
C VAL A 180 -8.23 -15.60 -9.16
N ASP A 181 -7.62 -16.73 -9.47
CA ASP A 181 -6.37 -17.20 -8.85
C ASP A 181 -5.17 -16.76 -9.69
N LEU A 182 -4.36 -15.88 -9.12
CA LEU A 182 -3.19 -15.32 -9.80
C LEU A 182 -1.89 -16.11 -9.56
N ARG A 183 -1.87 -17.08 -8.63
CA ARG A 183 -0.65 -17.71 -8.13
C ARG A 183 0.20 -18.32 -9.26
N GLU A 184 -0.38 -19.20 -10.06
CA GLU A 184 0.34 -19.90 -11.13
C GLU A 184 0.85 -18.92 -12.21
N ARG A 185 -0.03 -18.00 -12.63
CA ARG A 185 0.32 -17.01 -13.63
C ARG A 185 1.45 -16.09 -13.16
N PHE A 186 1.38 -15.61 -11.92
CA PHE A 186 2.37 -14.72 -11.36
C PHE A 186 3.71 -15.43 -11.13
N LYS A 187 3.71 -16.65 -10.58
CA LYS A 187 4.94 -17.44 -10.44
C LYS A 187 5.60 -17.73 -11.79
N SER A 188 4.82 -18.04 -12.80
CA SER A 188 5.33 -18.27 -14.16
C SER A 188 5.96 -17.01 -14.76
N GLU A 189 5.28 -15.88 -14.72
CA GLU A 189 5.79 -14.60 -15.24
C GLU A 189 7.05 -14.14 -14.47
N TYR A 190 7.04 -14.27 -13.15
CA TYR A 190 8.19 -13.92 -12.29
C TYR A 190 9.41 -14.78 -12.63
N LYS A 191 9.26 -16.10 -12.76
CA LYS A 191 10.33 -17.02 -13.18
C LYS A 191 10.88 -16.71 -14.57
N ASN A 192 10.05 -16.15 -15.45
CA ASN A 192 10.46 -15.69 -16.77
C ASN A 192 11.13 -14.30 -16.76
N GLY A 193 11.40 -13.73 -15.58
CA GLY A 193 12.13 -12.48 -15.39
C GLY A 193 11.26 -11.22 -15.40
N SER A 194 9.94 -11.34 -15.39
CA SER A 194 9.05 -10.18 -15.25
C SER A 194 9.07 -9.63 -13.83
N GLN A 195 9.32 -8.33 -13.66
CA GLN A 195 9.15 -7.66 -12.37
C GLN A 195 7.66 -7.37 -12.16
N LEU A 196 6.98 -8.23 -11.39
CA LEU A 196 5.54 -8.09 -11.13
C LEU A 196 5.21 -7.21 -9.93
N TYR A 197 6.14 -7.07 -8.99
CA TYR A 197 6.02 -6.19 -7.82
C TYR A 197 7.15 -5.17 -7.81
N TYR A 198 6.88 -4.00 -7.26
CA TYR A 198 7.94 -3.04 -6.97
C TYR A 198 8.89 -3.60 -5.91
N LYS A 199 10.14 -3.17 -5.95
CA LYS A 199 11.14 -3.56 -4.95
C LYS A 199 11.02 -2.78 -3.66
N THR A 200 10.52 -1.55 -3.75
CA THR A 200 10.45 -0.59 -2.66
C THR A 200 9.01 -0.34 -2.19
N ASP A 201 8.03 -0.99 -2.82
CA ASP A 201 6.61 -0.84 -2.51
C ASP A 201 5.91 -2.19 -2.42
N HIS A 202 4.82 -2.26 -1.66
CA HIS A 202 4.04 -3.50 -1.53
C HIS A 202 3.13 -3.78 -2.73
N HIS A 203 2.90 -2.80 -3.60
CA HIS A 203 2.05 -2.98 -4.77
C HIS A 203 2.75 -3.75 -5.90
N TRP A 204 1.94 -4.32 -6.76
CA TRP A 204 2.41 -4.76 -8.06
C TRP A 204 2.85 -3.59 -8.94
N THR A 205 3.73 -3.87 -9.91
CA THR A 205 4.09 -2.93 -10.97
C THR A 205 2.93 -2.79 -11.97
N THR A 206 3.03 -1.86 -12.88
CA THR A 206 2.09 -1.76 -14.02
C THR A 206 2.05 -3.05 -14.84
N LYS A 207 3.19 -3.75 -14.99
CA LYS A 207 3.25 -5.08 -15.61
C LYS A 207 2.49 -6.12 -14.79
N GLY A 208 2.63 -6.11 -13.45
CA GLY A 208 1.87 -6.99 -12.56
C GLY A 208 0.36 -6.72 -12.65
N ALA A 209 -0.04 -5.45 -12.60
CA ALA A 209 -1.42 -5.03 -12.75
C ALA A 209 -2.02 -5.46 -14.10
N TYR A 210 -1.25 -5.31 -15.19
CA TYR A 210 -1.67 -5.77 -16.52
C TYR A 210 -1.82 -7.29 -16.59
N THR A 211 -0.90 -8.05 -15.97
CA THR A 211 -1.00 -9.52 -15.89
C THR A 211 -2.25 -9.93 -15.10
N GLY A 212 -2.53 -9.27 -13.98
CA GLY A 212 -3.77 -9.47 -13.20
C GLY A 212 -5.03 -9.10 -13.99
N TYR A 213 -4.99 -7.98 -14.70
CA TYR A 213 -6.09 -7.57 -15.60
C TYR A 213 -6.39 -8.63 -16.69
N GLN A 214 -5.36 -9.25 -17.29
CA GLN A 214 -5.57 -10.32 -18.27
C GLN A 214 -6.33 -11.52 -17.68
N GLU A 215 -5.95 -11.96 -16.46
CA GLU A 215 -6.66 -13.08 -15.80
C GLU A 215 -8.07 -12.66 -15.36
N LEU A 216 -8.27 -11.43 -14.94
CA LEU A 216 -9.60 -10.91 -14.64
C LEU A 216 -10.47 -10.86 -15.89
N CYS A 217 -9.98 -10.35 -17.02
CA CYS A 217 -10.70 -10.34 -18.30
C CYS A 217 -11.12 -11.74 -18.72
N LYS A 218 -10.23 -12.73 -18.57
CA LYS A 218 -10.54 -14.14 -18.86
C LYS A 218 -11.69 -14.66 -17.99
N ALA A 219 -11.71 -14.34 -16.70
CA ALA A 219 -12.79 -14.73 -15.80
C ALA A 219 -14.11 -14.03 -16.13
N LEU A 220 -14.05 -12.77 -16.56
CA LEU A 220 -15.23 -11.97 -16.94
C LEU A 220 -15.71 -12.23 -18.40
N GLY A 221 -15.00 -13.04 -19.18
CA GLY A 221 -15.34 -13.34 -20.56
C GLY A 221 -15.14 -12.16 -21.53
N VAL A 222 -14.25 -11.21 -21.20
CA VAL A 222 -13.91 -10.06 -22.05
C VAL A 222 -12.49 -10.18 -22.59
N THR A 223 -12.24 -9.60 -23.77
CA THR A 223 -10.91 -9.63 -24.39
C THR A 223 -10.06 -8.50 -23.81
N PRO A 224 -8.88 -8.79 -23.22
CA PRO A 224 -7.99 -7.75 -22.74
C PRO A 224 -7.43 -6.91 -23.89
N ILE A 225 -7.14 -5.63 -23.65
CA ILE A 225 -6.39 -4.80 -24.60
C ILE A 225 -4.99 -5.38 -24.80
N ASP A 226 -4.50 -5.40 -26.04
CA ASP A 226 -3.15 -5.83 -26.37
C ASP A 226 -2.14 -4.76 -25.90
N ASP A 227 -1.18 -5.15 -25.06
CA ASP A 227 -0.18 -4.24 -24.50
C ASP A 227 0.79 -3.67 -25.54
N SER A 228 0.89 -4.31 -26.73
CA SER A 228 1.63 -3.78 -27.87
C SER A 228 1.01 -2.49 -28.45
N THR A 229 -0.27 -2.23 -28.17
CA THR A 229 -0.99 -1.04 -28.61
C THR A 229 -0.85 0.12 -27.63
N LEU A 230 -0.31 -0.13 -26.44
CA LEU A 230 -0.17 0.86 -25.38
C LEU A 230 1.18 1.59 -25.47
N LYS A 231 1.14 2.89 -25.25
CA LYS A 231 2.34 3.70 -25.01
C LYS A 231 2.82 3.44 -23.59
N LYS A 232 4.10 3.09 -23.44
CA LYS A 232 4.74 2.78 -22.16
C LYS A 232 5.76 3.85 -21.81
N ASP A 233 5.43 4.71 -20.84
CA ASP A 233 6.30 5.75 -20.33
C ASP A 233 6.82 5.31 -18.94
N SER A 234 8.15 5.44 -18.70
CA SER A 234 8.81 5.06 -17.46
C SER A 234 9.36 6.29 -16.74
N TYR A 235 9.13 6.39 -15.44
CA TYR A 235 9.53 7.51 -14.60
C TYR A 235 10.38 6.99 -13.44
N PRO A 236 11.63 7.49 -13.29
CA PRO A 236 12.56 7.03 -12.28
C PRO A 236 12.24 7.57 -10.88
N ASP A 237 13.06 7.14 -9.91
CA ASP A 237 13.07 7.64 -8.54
C ASP A 237 11.75 7.39 -7.78
N PHE A 238 11.14 6.23 -8.00
CA PHE A 238 10.00 5.79 -7.22
C PHE A 238 10.45 5.03 -5.97
N TYR A 239 10.18 5.62 -4.81
CA TYR A 239 10.30 4.97 -3.51
C TYR A 239 8.90 4.73 -2.95
N GLY A 240 8.57 3.48 -2.69
CA GLY A 240 7.24 3.10 -2.21
C GLY A 240 7.10 3.06 -0.69
N THR A 241 5.96 2.53 -0.24
CA THR A 241 5.58 2.48 1.17
C THR A 241 6.45 1.52 1.98
N THR A 242 6.93 0.42 1.39
CA THR A 242 7.81 -0.53 2.06
C THR A 242 9.16 0.10 2.37
N TYR A 243 9.70 0.89 1.44
CA TYR A 243 10.88 1.71 1.71
C TYR A 243 10.62 2.71 2.83
N SER A 244 9.52 3.44 2.76
CA SER A 244 9.18 4.50 3.72
C SER A 244 9.00 3.99 5.15
N SER A 245 8.53 2.76 5.34
CA SER A 245 8.34 2.15 6.67
C SER A 245 9.59 1.44 7.20
N SER A 246 10.53 1.04 6.34
CA SER A 246 11.61 0.12 6.69
C SER A 246 12.82 0.75 7.39
N GLY A 247 13.18 1.97 7.05
CA GLY A 247 14.44 2.60 7.43
C GLY A 247 15.65 2.19 6.56
N PHE A 248 15.47 1.38 5.53
CA PHE A 248 16.55 0.93 4.63
C PHE A 248 16.86 1.94 3.53
N TRP A 249 17.32 3.13 3.91
CA TRP A 249 17.50 4.29 3.04
C TRP A 249 18.57 4.16 1.94
N LEU A 250 19.38 3.09 1.96
CA LEU A 250 20.38 2.82 0.92
C LEU A 250 19.82 1.92 -0.21
N THR A 251 18.55 1.52 -0.14
CA THR A 251 17.90 0.75 -1.20
C THR A 251 17.72 1.64 -2.43
N PRO A 252 18.08 1.16 -3.65
CA PRO A 252 17.87 1.92 -4.88
C PRO A 252 16.37 2.04 -5.20
N PRO A 253 15.95 3.11 -5.90
CA PRO A 253 14.56 3.31 -6.30
C PRO A 253 14.09 2.33 -7.37
N ASP A 254 12.77 2.21 -7.48
CA ASP A 254 12.08 1.64 -8.63
C ASP A 254 11.85 2.68 -9.73
N ASN A 255 11.36 2.20 -10.87
CA ASN A 255 10.71 3.02 -11.87
C ASN A 255 9.20 2.77 -11.83
N ILE A 256 8.39 3.83 -11.87
CA ILE A 256 6.95 3.70 -12.05
C ILE A 256 6.61 3.88 -13.54
N GLU A 257 5.82 2.97 -14.08
CA GLU A 257 5.44 2.99 -15.49
C GLU A 257 3.97 3.36 -15.67
N ILE A 258 3.69 4.15 -16.69
CA ILE A 258 2.34 4.46 -17.17
C ILE A 258 2.16 3.82 -18.54
N TRP A 259 1.19 2.90 -18.64
CA TRP A 259 0.83 2.27 -19.89
C TRP A 259 -0.51 2.86 -20.37
N SER A 260 -0.48 3.74 -21.34
CA SER A 260 -1.64 4.50 -21.78
C SER A 260 -2.04 4.17 -23.21
N ASN A 261 -3.35 4.12 -23.47
CA ASN A 261 -3.87 3.98 -24.84
C ASN A 261 -3.78 5.35 -25.54
N PRO A 262 -3.00 5.47 -26.62
CA PRO A 262 -2.83 6.73 -27.34
C PRO A 262 -4.13 7.26 -28.00
N ASN A 263 -5.16 6.40 -28.15
CA ASN A 263 -6.47 6.78 -28.66
C ASN A 263 -7.37 7.42 -27.59
N ASN A 264 -6.96 7.38 -26.31
CA ASN A 264 -7.70 8.00 -25.21
C ASN A 264 -7.28 9.47 -25.03
N SER A 265 -8.26 10.30 -24.79
CA SER A 265 -8.09 11.73 -24.55
C SER A 265 -9.20 12.26 -23.65
N SER A 266 -9.11 13.51 -23.23
CA SER A 266 -10.18 14.18 -22.48
C SER A 266 -11.53 14.30 -23.21
N LYS A 267 -11.59 13.95 -24.49
CA LYS A 267 -12.84 13.90 -25.24
C LYS A 267 -13.65 12.63 -24.98
N ASN A 268 -12.98 11.54 -24.62
CA ASN A 268 -13.62 10.25 -24.41
C ASN A 268 -13.38 9.68 -23.00
N ILE A 269 -12.40 10.21 -22.24
CA ILE A 269 -12.13 9.85 -20.85
C ILE A 269 -12.65 10.94 -19.94
N SER A 270 -13.36 10.52 -18.91
CA SER A 270 -13.72 11.37 -17.76
C SER A 270 -13.53 10.58 -16.48
N VAL A 271 -12.82 11.14 -15.52
CA VAL A 271 -12.67 10.61 -14.16
C VAL A 271 -13.39 11.57 -13.22
N LYS A 272 -14.34 11.05 -12.46
CA LYS A 272 -15.07 11.80 -11.43
C LYS A 272 -14.75 11.19 -10.07
N ILE A 273 -14.27 12.00 -9.16
CA ILE A 273 -13.89 11.63 -7.80
C ILE A 273 -14.88 12.31 -6.84
N THR A 274 -15.48 11.53 -5.96
CA THR A 274 -16.48 12.02 -4.99
C THR A 274 -16.01 11.71 -3.56
N GLU A 275 -15.93 12.77 -2.74
CA GLU A 275 -15.59 12.70 -1.33
C GLU A 275 -16.62 13.50 -0.53
N GLY A 276 -17.64 12.83 -0.02
CA GLY A 276 -18.80 13.48 0.58
C GLY A 276 -19.45 14.46 -0.40
N ALA A 277 -19.50 15.75 -0.07
CA ALA A 277 -20.05 16.80 -0.92
C ALA A 277 -19.05 17.32 -1.98
N ASN A 278 -17.77 16.96 -1.90
CA ASN A 278 -16.76 17.45 -2.81
C ASN A 278 -16.68 16.55 -4.05
N VAL A 279 -16.69 17.14 -5.23
CA VAL A 279 -16.57 16.46 -6.51
C VAL A 279 -15.44 17.09 -7.32
N LYS A 280 -14.48 16.26 -7.74
CA LYS A 280 -13.38 16.62 -8.65
C LYS A 280 -13.55 15.86 -9.95
N THR A 281 -13.24 16.50 -11.08
CA THR A 281 -13.27 15.85 -12.40
C THR A 281 -11.95 16.02 -13.13
N SER A 282 -11.56 15.00 -13.92
CA SER A 282 -10.36 15.02 -14.77
C SER A 282 -10.67 14.38 -16.12
N GLY A 283 -10.01 14.83 -17.18
CA GLY A 283 -10.04 14.19 -18.49
C GLY A 283 -8.93 13.13 -18.68
N SER A 284 -8.29 12.70 -17.60
CA SER A 284 -7.22 11.71 -17.63
C SER A 284 -7.34 10.76 -16.44
N MET A 285 -7.02 9.49 -16.63
CA MET A 285 -6.87 8.49 -15.58
C MET A 285 -5.51 8.58 -14.88
N TYR A 286 -4.58 9.35 -15.43
CA TYR A 286 -3.22 9.52 -14.92
C TYR A 286 -3.00 10.96 -14.46
N PHE A 287 -2.77 11.13 -13.17
CA PHE A 287 -2.55 12.42 -12.50
C PHE A 287 -1.04 12.66 -12.37
N THR A 288 -0.44 13.05 -13.49
CA THR A 288 1.03 13.18 -13.63
C THR A 288 1.67 14.23 -12.73
N GLY A 289 0.89 15.07 -12.07
CA GLY A 289 1.39 15.97 -11.02
C GLY A 289 2.12 15.24 -9.90
N HIS A 290 1.58 14.06 -9.49
CA HIS A 290 2.16 13.23 -8.43
C HIS A 290 3.55 12.66 -8.77
N LEU A 291 3.94 12.61 -10.06
CA LEU A 291 5.30 12.19 -10.45
C LEU A 291 6.40 13.14 -9.95
N LYS A 292 6.03 14.33 -9.50
CA LYS A 292 6.95 15.34 -8.92
C LYS A 292 6.90 15.36 -7.39
N GLU A 293 6.05 14.55 -6.79
CA GLU A 293 5.87 14.44 -5.35
C GLU A 293 6.67 13.25 -4.80
N ASP A 294 6.81 13.20 -3.49
CA ASP A 294 7.48 12.09 -2.80
C ASP A 294 6.70 10.78 -2.97
N ASP A 295 5.37 10.85 -2.94
CA ASP A 295 4.51 9.71 -3.26
C ASP A 295 4.04 9.78 -4.71
N LYS A 296 4.64 8.96 -5.58
CA LYS A 296 4.30 8.92 -7.00
C LYS A 296 3.16 7.97 -7.34
N TYR A 297 2.82 7.01 -6.45
CA TYR A 297 1.81 5.99 -6.75
C TYR A 297 0.41 6.56 -7.02
N PRO A 298 -0.02 7.68 -6.41
CA PRO A 298 -1.26 8.36 -6.76
C PRO A 298 -1.35 8.89 -8.21
N VAL A 299 -0.30 8.75 -9.03
CA VAL A 299 -0.38 9.00 -10.47
C VAL A 299 -1.53 8.21 -11.11
N PHE A 300 -1.86 7.03 -10.59
CA PHE A 300 -2.99 6.23 -10.99
C PHE A 300 -4.25 6.72 -10.27
N ILE A 301 -5.21 7.25 -11.03
CA ILE A 301 -6.55 7.68 -10.60
C ILE A 301 -6.60 8.63 -9.38
N ASP A 302 -5.55 9.42 -9.14
CA ASP A 302 -5.40 10.36 -8.03
C ASP A 302 -5.29 9.71 -6.63
N GLY A 303 -5.05 8.38 -6.56
CA GLY A 303 -4.87 7.67 -5.30
C GLY A 303 -6.15 7.17 -4.62
N ASN A 304 -6.21 7.26 -3.30
CA ASN A 304 -7.30 6.72 -2.50
C ASN A 304 -8.46 7.73 -2.36
N HIS A 305 -9.66 7.31 -2.79
CA HIS A 305 -10.88 8.11 -2.69
C HIS A 305 -12.07 7.21 -2.34
N ALA A 306 -13.09 7.77 -1.71
CA ALA A 306 -14.30 7.05 -1.32
C ALA A 306 -15.00 6.43 -2.55
N LEU A 307 -15.20 7.24 -3.60
CA LEU A 307 -15.85 6.83 -4.84
C LEU A 307 -15.15 7.49 -6.03
N THR A 308 -14.70 6.66 -6.99
CA THR A 308 -14.13 7.12 -8.25
C THR A 308 -14.89 6.50 -9.42
N GLU A 309 -15.35 7.31 -10.35
CA GLU A 309 -16.03 6.89 -11.59
C GLU A 309 -15.13 7.21 -12.78
N ILE A 310 -14.76 6.19 -13.55
CA ILE A 310 -14.06 6.37 -14.83
C ILE A 310 -15.08 6.11 -15.93
N THR A 311 -15.22 7.05 -16.84
CA THR A 311 -16.03 6.89 -18.06
C THR A 311 -15.10 6.88 -19.27
N ASN A 312 -15.30 5.87 -20.16
CA ASN A 312 -14.63 5.80 -21.47
C ASN A 312 -15.67 5.55 -22.55
N THR A 313 -15.95 6.55 -23.35
CA THR A 313 -16.96 6.45 -24.43
C THR A 313 -16.51 5.60 -25.61
N ASN A 314 -15.24 5.19 -25.69
CA ASN A 314 -14.72 4.28 -26.71
C ASN A 314 -14.88 2.81 -26.32
N ALA A 315 -15.09 2.50 -25.04
CA ALA A 315 -15.26 1.14 -24.55
C ALA A 315 -16.64 0.57 -24.90
N LYS A 316 -16.73 -0.76 -25.04
CA LYS A 316 -17.92 -1.43 -25.62
C LYS A 316 -18.84 -2.03 -24.57
N ASN A 317 -18.31 -2.50 -23.43
CA ASN A 317 -19.14 -3.09 -22.36
C ASN A 317 -19.76 -1.99 -21.51
N GLY A 318 -20.75 -2.34 -20.70
CA GLY A 318 -21.47 -1.40 -19.85
C GLY A 318 -20.69 -0.94 -18.61
N THR A 319 -21.24 -1.19 -17.44
CA THR A 319 -20.65 -0.75 -16.16
C THR A 319 -20.06 -1.94 -15.41
N ILE A 320 -18.88 -1.75 -14.82
CA ILE A 320 -18.28 -2.65 -13.83
C ILE A 320 -18.09 -1.90 -12.51
N LEU A 321 -18.39 -2.55 -11.37
CA LEU A 321 -18.20 -1.98 -10.04
C LEU A 321 -17.09 -2.76 -9.31
N LEU A 322 -16.07 -2.04 -8.82
CA LEU A 322 -14.96 -2.59 -8.04
C LEU A 322 -15.04 -2.15 -6.59
N ILE A 323 -15.12 -3.11 -5.67
CA ILE A 323 -14.86 -2.94 -4.25
C ILE A 323 -13.38 -3.25 -4.05
N LYS A 324 -12.62 -2.27 -3.52
CA LYS A 324 -11.19 -2.31 -3.78
C LYS A 324 -10.31 -1.81 -2.65
N ASP A 325 -9.05 -2.23 -2.70
CA ASP A 325 -7.92 -1.55 -2.07
C ASP A 325 -7.06 -0.81 -3.13
N SER A 326 -5.89 -0.34 -2.72
CA SER A 326 -4.98 0.44 -3.57
C SER A 326 -4.34 -0.35 -4.72
N PHE A 327 -4.35 -1.68 -4.70
CA PHE A 327 -3.89 -2.48 -5.85
C PHE A 327 -4.70 -2.18 -7.12
N SER A 328 -5.97 -1.86 -6.98
CA SER A 328 -6.84 -1.54 -8.13
C SER A 328 -6.45 -0.27 -8.88
N HIS A 329 -5.67 0.63 -8.29
CA HIS A 329 -5.37 1.93 -8.91
C HIS A 329 -4.67 1.78 -10.26
N SER A 330 -3.65 0.95 -10.33
CA SER A 330 -2.90 0.69 -11.58
C SER A 330 -3.62 -0.27 -12.52
N LEU A 331 -4.64 -1.03 -12.05
CA LEU A 331 -5.44 -1.93 -12.86
C LEU A 331 -6.65 -1.22 -13.50
N ALA A 332 -7.28 -0.27 -12.80
CA ALA A 332 -8.50 0.41 -13.25
C ALA A 332 -8.39 1.07 -14.65
N PRO A 333 -7.25 1.72 -15.02
CA PRO A 333 -7.08 2.22 -16.38
C PRO A 333 -7.21 1.15 -17.47
N PHE A 334 -6.75 -0.07 -17.21
CA PHE A 334 -6.90 -1.18 -18.17
C PHE A 334 -8.36 -1.65 -18.26
N LEU A 335 -9.09 -1.73 -17.14
CA LEU A 335 -10.52 -2.06 -17.17
C LEU A 335 -11.34 -1.03 -17.94
N ALA A 336 -10.97 0.24 -17.86
CA ALA A 336 -11.62 1.31 -18.63
C ALA A 336 -11.42 1.18 -20.15
N GLU A 337 -10.52 0.33 -20.64
CA GLU A 337 -10.43 -0.02 -22.06
C GLU A 337 -11.55 -0.98 -22.49
N ASN A 338 -12.11 -1.77 -21.56
CA ASN A 338 -13.19 -2.70 -21.83
C ASN A 338 -14.56 -2.14 -21.49
N TYR A 339 -14.69 -1.42 -20.36
CA TYR A 339 -15.96 -0.97 -19.81
C TYR A 339 -16.15 0.53 -19.99
N SER A 340 -17.34 0.93 -20.47
CA SER A 340 -17.69 2.34 -20.66
C SER A 340 -17.78 3.10 -19.33
N LYS A 341 -18.02 2.39 -18.23
CA LYS A 341 -17.98 2.94 -16.88
C LYS A 341 -17.32 1.93 -15.91
N VAL A 342 -16.30 2.42 -15.18
CA VAL A 342 -15.67 1.71 -14.08
C VAL A 342 -15.93 2.49 -12.80
N VAL A 343 -16.63 1.89 -11.84
CA VAL A 343 -16.96 2.49 -10.55
C VAL A 343 -16.08 1.83 -9.49
N LEU A 344 -15.26 2.61 -8.79
CA LEU A 344 -14.35 2.12 -7.76
C LEU A 344 -14.81 2.63 -6.40
N VAL A 345 -14.97 1.71 -5.44
CA VAL A 345 -15.41 1.97 -4.07
C VAL A 345 -14.34 1.51 -3.10
N ASP A 346 -13.86 2.41 -2.26
CA ASP A 346 -12.89 2.13 -1.21
C ASP A 346 -13.56 2.22 0.17
N LEU A 347 -13.77 1.08 0.81
CA LEU A 347 -14.53 1.01 2.08
C LEU A 347 -13.84 1.71 3.25
N ARG A 348 -12.55 2.01 3.15
CA ARG A 348 -11.84 2.82 4.15
C ARG A 348 -12.43 4.24 4.25
N TYR A 349 -12.94 4.75 3.13
CA TYR A 349 -13.46 6.12 2.99
C TYR A 349 -14.95 6.17 2.68
N TYR A 350 -15.51 5.16 1.98
CA TYR A 350 -16.92 5.05 1.65
C TYR A 350 -17.67 4.34 2.77
N LYS A 351 -18.60 5.02 3.42
CA LYS A 351 -19.36 4.49 4.57
C LYS A 351 -20.87 4.41 4.34
N GLU A 352 -21.29 4.54 3.07
CA GLU A 352 -22.66 4.39 2.63
C GLU A 352 -22.93 2.96 2.12
N SER A 353 -24.16 2.65 1.71
CA SER A 353 -24.56 1.35 1.21
C SER A 353 -23.94 1.06 -0.18
N VAL A 354 -23.16 -0.02 -0.30
CA VAL A 354 -22.65 -0.50 -1.60
C VAL A 354 -23.77 -1.14 -2.41
N SER A 355 -24.77 -1.73 -1.77
CA SER A 355 -25.96 -2.27 -2.46
C SER A 355 -26.75 -1.17 -3.19
N ASP A 356 -26.79 0.07 -2.64
CA ASP A 356 -27.38 1.21 -3.30
C ASP A 356 -26.58 1.64 -4.55
N LEU A 357 -25.25 1.51 -4.50
CA LEU A 357 -24.41 1.72 -5.71
C LEU A 357 -24.69 0.66 -6.76
N VAL A 358 -24.83 -0.61 -6.38
CA VAL A 358 -25.19 -1.68 -7.32
C VAL A 358 -26.53 -1.37 -7.99
N THR A 359 -27.52 -0.93 -7.21
CA THR A 359 -28.83 -0.51 -7.72
C THR A 359 -28.73 0.70 -8.66
N THR A 360 -27.96 1.71 -8.26
CA THR A 360 -27.82 2.99 -8.99
C THR A 360 -27.08 2.82 -10.31
N TYR A 361 -25.99 2.08 -10.31
CA TYR A 361 -25.13 1.93 -11.49
C TYR A 361 -25.51 0.73 -12.35
N ASN A 362 -26.31 -0.20 -11.83
CA ASN A 362 -26.73 -1.44 -12.50
C ASN A 362 -25.56 -2.13 -13.24
N PRO A 363 -24.45 -2.48 -12.54
CA PRO A 363 -23.27 -3.01 -13.19
C PRO A 363 -23.50 -4.41 -13.77
N GLU A 364 -22.84 -4.72 -14.86
CA GLU A 364 -22.82 -6.07 -15.45
C GLU A 364 -22.06 -7.05 -14.56
N GLN A 365 -21.08 -6.55 -13.80
CA GLN A 365 -20.22 -7.33 -12.93
C GLN A 365 -19.84 -6.52 -11.69
N VAL A 366 -19.75 -7.20 -10.56
CA VAL A 366 -19.11 -6.69 -9.34
C VAL A 366 -17.80 -7.45 -9.14
N VAL A 367 -16.73 -6.73 -8.89
CA VAL A 367 -15.42 -7.32 -8.58
C VAL A 367 -14.96 -6.85 -7.20
N VAL A 368 -14.55 -7.79 -6.35
CA VAL A 368 -13.88 -7.49 -5.09
C VAL A 368 -12.39 -7.76 -5.29
N LEU A 369 -11.55 -6.71 -5.30
CA LEU A 369 -10.12 -6.78 -5.60
C LEU A 369 -9.30 -6.23 -4.44
N TYR A 370 -8.53 -7.11 -3.81
CA TYR A 370 -7.66 -6.80 -2.67
C TYR A 370 -6.33 -7.55 -2.74
N GLY A 371 -5.28 -6.95 -2.19
CA GLY A 371 -4.12 -7.73 -1.75
C GLY A 371 -4.53 -8.67 -0.61
N ILE A 372 -4.04 -9.90 -0.60
CA ILE A 372 -4.42 -10.88 0.44
C ILE A 372 -4.09 -10.38 1.85
N ASP A 373 -2.91 -9.77 2.03
CA ASP A 373 -2.49 -9.19 3.31
C ASP A 373 -3.39 -8.02 3.75
N ASN A 374 -3.80 -7.20 2.78
CA ASN A 374 -4.71 -6.08 3.03
C ASN A 374 -6.09 -6.58 3.46
N LEU A 375 -6.65 -7.58 2.76
CA LEU A 375 -7.95 -8.15 3.14
C LEU A 375 -7.88 -8.83 4.52
N ALA A 376 -6.76 -9.48 4.84
CA ALA A 376 -6.56 -10.14 6.14
C ALA A 376 -6.55 -9.14 7.31
N THR A 377 -6.11 -7.91 7.08
CA THR A 377 -6.01 -6.87 8.11
C THR A 377 -7.09 -5.80 8.01
N ASP A 378 -7.95 -5.86 6.98
CA ASP A 378 -9.02 -4.89 6.76
C ASP A 378 -10.08 -4.95 7.87
N THR A 379 -10.38 -3.82 8.46
CA THR A 379 -11.44 -3.63 9.48
C THR A 379 -12.67 -2.94 8.91
N ASP A 380 -12.57 -2.40 7.70
CA ASP A 380 -13.61 -1.62 7.03
C ASP A 380 -14.51 -2.47 6.11
N ILE A 381 -14.10 -3.70 5.79
CA ILE A 381 -14.89 -4.62 4.96
C ILE A 381 -16.30 -4.88 5.53
N VAL A 382 -16.49 -4.69 6.84
CA VAL A 382 -17.80 -4.79 7.51
C VAL A 382 -18.83 -3.77 7.02
N TRP A 383 -18.39 -2.73 6.33
CA TRP A 383 -19.24 -1.74 5.67
C TRP A 383 -19.78 -2.20 4.31
N LEU A 384 -19.35 -3.36 3.84
CA LEU A 384 -19.88 -3.98 2.64
C LEU A 384 -21.29 -4.52 2.91
N LYS A 385 -22.31 -3.72 2.56
CA LYS A 385 -23.73 -3.99 2.81
C LYS A 385 -24.56 -3.60 1.59
#